data_e0885aca905758d5ccf76b3b5a4aa399
#
_entry.id   e0885aca905758d5ccf76b3b5a4aa399
#
_cell.length_a   1.000
_cell.length_b   1.000
_cell.length_c   1.000
_cell.angle_alpha   90.00
_cell.angle_beta   90.00
_cell.angle_gamma   90.00
#
_symmetry.space_group_name_H-M   'P 1'
#
loop_
_entity.id
_entity.type
_entity.pdbx_description
1 polymer ?
#
loop_
_entity_poly.entity_id
_entity_poly.type
_entity_poly.pdbx_seq_one_letter_code
_entity_poly.pdbx_strand_id
1 'polypeptide(L)'
;SAYPRRLMTMKNNKKKIAVSVVAAILLVLLYLLIFAFSGQDGEESGSLSSMISEKCAELLNAISGKHWTQNVIDSMAAYFEHPLRKLAHFSEYACMGVLLYGVWRPWKERNRKLYLLIVLWVFVSAGADEFHQLFVPGRYGCFADVVLDTCGGAFGLLVCGCVEKIVRRRKQKRKDKEKEITL
;
A
#
# COMPACT_ATOMS: atom_id res chain seq x y z
N SER A 1 24.50 22.21 -31.11
CA SER A 1 24.90 22.38 -29.70
C SER A 1 24.44 21.18 -28.88
N ALA A 2 25.37 20.31 -28.51
CA ALA A 2 25.10 19.08 -27.74
C ALA A 2 24.96 19.36 -26.22
N TYR A 3 25.39 20.48 -25.75
CA TYR A 3 25.48 20.86 -24.33
C TYR A 3 24.12 20.95 -23.60
N PRO A 4 23.07 21.58 -24.14
CA PRO A 4 21.76 21.64 -23.44
C PRO A 4 21.05 20.29 -23.33
N ARG A 5 21.22 19.41 -24.31
CA ARG A 5 20.64 18.03 -24.25
C ARG A 5 21.26 17.20 -23.12
N ARG A 6 22.59 17.29 -22.92
CA ARG A 6 23.32 16.55 -21.88
C ARG A 6 22.88 16.97 -20.49
N LEU A 7 22.73 18.27 -20.25
CA LEU A 7 22.24 18.82 -18.98
C LEU A 7 20.80 18.38 -18.66
N MET A 8 19.91 18.40 -19.66
CA MET A 8 18.53 17.91 -19.48
C MET A 8 18.47 16.41 -19.15
N THR A 9 19.28 15.59 -19.79
CA THR A 9 19.37 14.16 -19.51
C THR A 9 19.90 13.89 -18.11
N MET A 10 20.93 14.60 -17.67
CA MET A 10 21.48 14.49 -16.31
C MET A 10 20.47 14.92 -15.25
N LYS A 11 19.74 16.01 -15.44
CA LYS A 11 18.67 16.48 -14.53
C LYS A 11 17.51 15.48 -14.43
N ASN A 12 17.15 14.87 -15.55
CA ASN A 12 16.11 13.83 -15.57
C ASN A 12 16.55 12.55 -14.84
N ASN A 13 17.81 12.13 -15.01
CA ASN A 13 18.35 10.98 -14.30
C ASN A 13 18.45 11.21 -12.79
N LYS A 14 18.87 12.40 -12.34
CA LYS A 14 18.86 12.75 -10.90
C LYS A 14 17.47 12.65 -10.28
N LYS A 15 16.42 13.13 -10.99
CA LYS A 15 15.03 12.98 -10.52
C LYS A 15 14.60 11.53 -10.45
N LYS A 16 14.94 10.70 -11.43
CA LYS A 16 14.64 9.26 -11.42
C LYS A 16 15.30 8.56 -10.24
N ILE A 17 16.60 8.83 -10.00
CA ILE A 17 17.34 8.29 -8.87
C ILE A 17 16.68 8.70 -7.55
N ALA A 18 16.39 9.98 -7.37
CA ALA A 18 15.77 10.49 -6.14
C ALA A 18 14.43 9.81 -5.85
N VAL A 19 13.54 9.66 -6.85
CA VAL A 19 12.26 8.97 -6.68
C VAL A 19 12.46 7.52 -6.29
N SER A 20 13.36 6.79 -6.99
CA SER A 20 13.61 5.37 -6.68
C SER A 20 14.24 5.19 -5.31
N VAL A 21 15.17 6.07 -4.91
CA VAL A 21 15.82 5.99 -3.58
C VAL A 21 14.82 6.26 -2.46
N VAL A 22 14.02 7.31 -2.58
CA VAL A 22 12.98 7.61 -1.57
C VAL A 22 11.98 6.45 -1.48
N ALA A 23 11.50 5.93 -2.61
CA ALA A 23 10.60 4.78 -2.62
C ALA A 23 11.24 3.53 -2.01
N ALA A 24 12.53 3.28 -2.25
CA ALA A 24 13.27 2.16 -1.67
C ALA A 24 13.45 2.31 -0.15
N ILE A 25 13.77 3.51 0.34
CA ILE A 25 13.87 3.78 1.78
C ILE A 25 12.51 3.54 2.45
N LEU A 26 11.44 4.09 1.90
CA LEU A 26 10.08 3.87 2.43
C LEU A 26 9.67 2.40 2.38
N LEU A 27 10.08 1.67 1.34
CA LEU A 27 9.83 0.22 1.23
C LEU A 27 10.55 -0.56 2.34
N VAL A 28 11.80 -0.22 2.64
CA VAL A 28 12.53 -0.84 3.75
C VAL A 28 11.84 -0.54 5.09
N LEU A 29 11.45 0.71 5.32
CA LEU A 29 10.70 1.08 6.52
C LEU A 29 9.38 0.32 6.64
N LEU A 30 8.66 0.15 5.53
CA LEU A 30 7.43 -0.63 5.49
C LEU A 30 7.68 -2.11 5.82
N TYR A 31 8.76 -2.73 5.30
CA TYR A 31 9.13 -4.10 5.67
C TYR A 31 9.45 -4.24 7.16
N LEU A 32 10.17 -3.27 7.73
CA LEU A 32 10.45 -3.27 9.17
C LEU A 32 9.16 -3.15 9.99
N LEU A 33 8.21 -2.35 9.53
CA LEU A 33 6.93 -2.17 10.18
C LEU A 33 6.07 -3.46 10.10
N ILE A 34 5.95 -4.05 8.90
CA ILE A 34 5.22 -5.32 8.72
C ILE A 34 5.86 -6.41 9.60
N PHE A 35 7.19 -6.55 9.59
CA PHE A 35 7.89 -7.53 10.40
C PHE A 35 7.68 -7.31 11.91
N ALA A 36 7.68 -6.05 12.37
CA ALA A 36 7.43 -5.71 13.77
C ALA A 36 6.00 -6.09 14.19
N PHE A 37 4.99 -5.81 13.37
CA PHE A 37 3.61 -6.18 13.67
C PHE A 37 3.32 -7.68 13.49
N SER A 38 3.96 -8.31 12.50
CA SER A 38 3.85 -9.74 12.28
C SER A 38 4.51 -10.58 13.38
N GLY A 39 5.58 -10.03 14.00
CA GLY A 39 6.28 -10.66 15.11
C GLY A 39 5.62 -10.51 16.48
N GLN A 40 4.59 -9.66 16.62
CA GLN A 40 3.81 -9.55 17.85
C GLN A 40 3.00 -10.83 18.08
N ASP A 41 2.96 -11.31 19.32
CA ASP A 41 2.12 -12.45 19.67
C ASP A 41 0.61 -12.17 19.50
N GLY A 42 -0.20 -13.22 19.59
CA GLY A 42 -1.64 -13.12 19.38
C GLY A 42 -2.33 -12.17 20.37
N GLU A 43 -1.82 -12.06 21.61
CA GLU A 43 -2.39 -11.18 22.65
C GLU A 43 -2.02 -9.71 22.41
N GLU A 44 -0.75 -9.43 22.11
CA GLU A 44 -0.27 -8.06 21.83
C GLU A 44 -0.91 -7.47 20.57
N SER A 45 -0.95 -8.24 19.50
CA SER A 45 -1.62 -7.85 18.25
C SER A 45 -3.14 -7.72 18.44
N GLY A 46 -3.74 -8.57 19.30
CA GLY A 46 -5.14 -8.47 19.71
C GLY A 46 -5.44 -7.18 20.44
N SER A 47 -4.58 -6.77 21.39
CA SER A 47 -4.80 -5.56 22.19
C SER A 47 -4.85 -4.29 21.36
N LEU A 48 -3.97 -4.13 20.37
CA LEU A 48 -3.97 -2.96 19.49
C LEU A 48 -5.21 -2.95 18.56
N SER A 49 -5.56 -4.10 17.98
CA SER A 49 -6.74 -4.19 17.12
C SER A 49 -8.04 -4.01 17.90
N SER A 50 -8.14 -4.52 19.14
CA SER A 50 -9.31 -4.32 19.99
C SER A 50 -9.49 -2.85 20.40
N MET A 51 -8.41 -2.16 20.76
CA MET A 51 -8.47 -0.73 21.07
C MET A 51 -8.99 0.10 19.88
N ILE A 52 -8.53 -0.20 18.66
CA ILE A 52 -9.01 0.48 17.44
C ILE A 52 -10.47 0.13 17.17
N SER A 53 -10.85 -1.14 17.34
CA SER A 53 -12.22 -1.63 17.13
C SER A 53 -13.20 -1.00 18.10
N GLU A 54 -12.80 -0.83 19.38
CA GLU A 54 -13.58 -0.15 20.40
C GLU A 54 -13.83 1.32 20.01
N LYS A 55 -12.79 2.04 19.58
CA LYS A 55 -12.92 3.42 19.09
C LYS A 55 -13.83 3.52 17.87
N CYS A 56 -13.78 2.55 16.96
CA CYS A 56 -14.70 2.49 15.83
C CYS A 56 -16.14 2.27 16.27
N ALA A 57 -16.38 1.37 17.24
CA ALA A 57 -17.71 1.11 17.79
C ALA A 57 -18.27 2.33 18.54
N GLU A 58 -17.45 3.01 19.37
CA GLU A 58 -17.80 4.26 20.04
C GLU A 58 -18.19 5.34 19.03
N LEU A 59 -17.39 5.51 17.96
CA LEU A 59 -17.68 6.50 16.91
C LEU A 59 -18.99 6.20 16.19
N LEU A 60 -19.26 4.93 15.88
CA LEU A 60 -20.53 4.51 15.27
C LEU A 60 -21.69 4.76 16.22
N ASN A 61 -21.54 4.51 17.52
CA ASN A 61 -22.55 4.83 18.52
C ASN A 61 -22.84 6.32 18.54
N ALA A 62 -21.82 7.17 18.56
CA ALA A 62 -21.96 8.62 18.53
C ALA A 62 -22.67 9.12 17.26
N ILE A 63 -22.30 8.60 16.08
CA ILE A 63 -22.92 9.00 14.80
C ILE A 63 -24.36 8.49 14.69
N SER A 64 -24.64 7.28 15.20
CA SER A 64 -26.00 6.68 15.12
C SER A 64 -26.99 7.32 16.08
N GLY A 65 -26.54 8.03 17.12
CA GLY A 65 -27.39 8.61 18.16
C GLY A 65 -28.16 7.60 19.02
N LYS A 66 -27.80 6.31 18.97
CA LYS A 66 -28.57 5.22 19.59
C LYS A 66 -28.25 4.97 21.06
N HIS A 67 -27.29 5.66 21.65
CA HIS A 67 -26.87 5.49 23.06
C HIS A 67 -26.73 4.00 23.47
N TRP A 68 -25.86 3.27 22.75
CA TRP A 68 -25.63 1.85 23.04
C TRP A 68 -25.06 1.64 24.44
N THR A 69 -25.45 0.56 25.09
CA THR A 69 -24.84 0.13 26.34
C THR A 69 -23.42 -0.36 26.08
N GLN A 70 -22.56 -0.36 27.13
CA GLN A 70 -21.18 -0.84 27.02
C GLN A 70 -21.10 -2.25 26.43
N ASN A 71 -21.96 -3.16 26.86
CA ASN A 71 -22.02 -4.52 26.32
C ASN A 71 -22.24 -4.58 24.79
N VAL A 72 -23.00 -3.66 24.23
CA VAL A 72 -23.23 -3.56 22.78
C VAL A 72 -21.99 -3.02 22.10
N ILE A 73 -21.32 -2.02 22.68
CA ILE A 73 -20.06 -1.46 22.17
C ILE A 73 -18.98 -2.56 22.14
N ASP A 74 -18.82 -3.31 23.22
CA ASP A 74 -17.84 -4.41 23.32
C ASP A 74 -18.12 -5.52 22.29
N SER A 75 -19.39 -5.87 22.10
CA SER A 75 -19.79 -6.87 21.10
C SER A 75 -19.50 -6.40 19.67
N MET A 76 -19.74 -5.11 19.39
CA MET A 76 -19.43 -4.51 18.09
C MET A 76 -17.92 -4.38 17.87
N ALA A 77 -17.17 -4.03 18.91
CA ALA A 77 -15.71 -3.98 18.85
C ALA A 77 -15.14 -5.38 18.51
N ALA A 78 -15.59 -6.42 19.21
CA ALA A 78 -15.18 -7.80 18.91
C ALA A 78 -15.52 -8.22 17.46
N TYR A 79 -16.67 -7.79 16.95
CA TYR A 79 -17.06 -8.06 15.56
C TYR A 79 -16.14 -7.36 14.53
N PHE A 80 -15.70 -6.14 14.82
CA PHE A 80 -14.85 -5.36 13.92
C PHE A 80 -13.36 -5.73 13.99
N GLU A 81 -12.90 -6.35 15.06
CA GLU A 81 -11.48 -6.61 15.29
C GLU A 81 -10.84 -7.39 14.14
N HIS A 82 -11.40 -8.52 13.74
CA HIS A 82 -10.86 -9.34 12.68
C HIS A 82 -10.91 -8.67 11.28
N PRO A 83 -12.02 -8.04 10.84
CA PRO A 83 -12.05 -7.26 9.60
C PRO A 83 -11.06 -6.10 9.58
N LEU A 84 -10.89 -5.38 10.69
CA LEU A 84 -9.95 -4.26 10.77
C LEU A 84 -8.50 -4.72 10.66
N ARG A 85 -8.14 -5.84 11.29
CA ARG A 85 -6.82 -6.45 11.14
C ARG A 85 -6.55 -6.81 9.68
N LYS A 86 -7.49 -7.46 9.01
CA LYS A 86 -7.37 -7.80 7.58
C LYS A 86 -7.28 -6.56 6.69
N LEU A 87 -8.01 -5.49 7.01
CA LEU A 87 -7.92 -4.21 6.29
C LEU A 87 -6.56 -3.55 6.48
N ALA A 88 -5.97 -3.64 7.68
CA ALA A 88 -4.62 -3.14 7.94
C ALA A 88 -3.59 -3.86 7.06
N HIS A 89 -3.56 -5.19 7.06
CA HIS A 89 -2.68 -5.99 6.19
C HIS A 89 -2.88 -5.66 4.70
N PHE A 90 -4.12 -5.65 4.22
CA PHE A 90 -4.43 -5.25 2.85
C PHE A 90 -3.84 -3.87 2.51
N SER A 91 -3.94 -2.91 3.43
CA SER A 91 -3.45 -1.54 3.24
C SER A 91 -1.92 -1.47 3.23
N GLU A 92 -1.25 -2.23 4.10
CA GLU A 92 0.22 -2.34 4.14
C GLU A 92 0.75 -2.89 2.81
N TYR A 93 0.16 -3.97 2.32
CA TYR A 93 0.54 -4.54 1.03
C TYR A 93 0.13 -3.67 -0.18
N ALA A 94 -0.96 -2.89 -0.07
CA ALA A 94 -1.28 -1.88 -1.08
C ALA A 94 -0.19 -0.79 -1.15
N CYS A 95 0.30 -0.32 -0.01
CA CYS A 95 1.44 0.58 0.07
C CYS A 95 2.71 -0.07 -0.51
N MET A 96 2.97 -1.36 -0.24
CA MET A 96 4.09 -2.10 -0.83
C MET A 96 4.02 -2.09 -2.34
N GLY A 97 2.87 -2.36 -2.94
CA GLY A 97 2.66 -2.31 -4.39
C GLY A 97 2.96 -0.93 -4.98
N VAL A 98 2.51 0.14 -4.32
CA VAL A 98 2.80 1.54 -4.70
C VAL A 98 4.30 1.84 -4.63
N LEU A 99 4.98 1.44 -3.56
CA LEU A 99 6.40 1.70 -3.36
C LEU A 99 7.27 0.91 -4.34
N LEU A 100 6.96 -0.37 -4.58
CA LEU A 100 7.63 -1.18 -5.61
C LEU A 100 7.47 -0.56 -6.99
N TYR A 101 6.28 -0.05 -7.32
CA TYR A 101 6.06 0.69 -8.55
C TYR A 101 6.94 1.96 -8.60
N GLY A 102 7.04 2.71 -7.50
CA GLY A 102 7.91 3.89 -7.39
C GLY A 102 9.39 3.59 -7.61
N VAL A 103 9.88 2.44 -7.13
CA VAL A 103 11.26 1.98 -7.33
C VAL A 103 11.54 1.65 -8.80
N TRP A 104 10.67 0.86 -9.43
CA TRP A 104 10.96 0.29 -10.76
C TRP A 104 10.51 1.17 -11.93
N ARG A 105 9.42 1.92 -11.76
CA ARG A 105 8.79 2.71 -12.84
C ARG A 105 9.69 3.77 -13.47
N PRO A 106 10.56 4.47 -12.74
CA PRO A 106 11.49 5.43 -13.34
C PRO A 106 12.46 4.82 -14.35
N TRP A 107 12.75 3.53 -14.23
CA TRP A 107 13.75 2.80 -15.01
C TRP A 107 13.17 1.86 -16.05
N LYS A 108 11.93 1.42 -15.86
CA LYS A 108 11.25 0.48 -16.76
C LYS A 108 10.02 1.10 -17.40
N GLU A 109 9.80 0.72 -18.64
CA GLU A 109 8.56 1.08 -19.32
C GLU A 109 7.35 0.39 -18.66
N ARG A 110 6.20 1.07 -18.74
CA ARG A 110 4.93 0.51 -18.30
C ARG A 110 4.49 -0.61 -19.25
N ASN A 111 4.67 -1.84 -18.83
CA ASN A 111 4.22 -3.02 -19.57
C ASN A 111 3.66 -4.09 -18.60
N ARG A 112 3.01 -5.11 -19.16
CA ARG A 112 2.45 -6.22 -18.36
C ARG A 112 3.50 -6.94 -17.51
N LYS A 113 4.74 -7.06 -18.02
CA LYS A 113 5.84 -7.74 -17.31
C LYS A 113 6.19 -7.01 -15.99
N LEU A 114 6.21 -5.66 -16.00
CA LEU A 114 6.47 -4.89 -14.79
C LEU A 114 5.39 -5.13 -13.73
N TYR A 115 4.12 -5.10 -14.13
CA TYR A 115 3.00 -5.35 -13.19
C TYR A 115 3.06 -6.77 -12.61
N LEU A 116 3.28 -7.77 -13.46
CA LEU A 116 3.42 -9.16 -13.02
C LEU A 116 4.61 -9.36 -12.08
N LEU A 117 5.75 -8.72 -12.36
CA LEU A 117 6.93 -8.78 -11.49
C LEU A 117 6.63 -8.23 -10.10
N ILE A 118 5.93 -7.09 -10.02
CA ILE A 118 5.58 -6.47 -8.75
C ILE A 118 4.55 -7.32 -7.98
N VAL A 119 3.51 -7.83 -8.66
CA VAL A 119 2.53 -8.72 -8.02
C VAL A 119 3.19 -9.99 -7.49
N LEU A 120 4.10 -10.59 -8.27
CA LEU A 120 4.86 -11.76 -7.83
C LEU A 120 5.74 -11.44 -6.60
N TRP A 121 6.36 -10.26 -6.60
CA TRP A 121 7.15 -9.83 -5.45
C TRP A 121 6.28 -9.67 -4.18
N VAL A 122 5.11 -9.04 -4.32
CA VAL A 122 4.14 -8.91 -3.21
C VAL A 122 3.69 -10.29 -2.73
N PHE A 123 3.35 -11.20 -3.64
CA PHE A 123 2.93 -12.56 -3.30
C PHE A 123 4.00 -13.33 -2.50
N VAL A 124 5.25 -13.26 -2.94
CA VAL A 124 6.37 -13.90 -2.23
C VAL A 124 6.59 -13.25 -0.85
N SER A 125 6.46 -11.91 -0.76
CA SER A 125 6.58 -11.20 0.51
C SER A 125 5.46 -11.57 1.49
N ALA A 126 4.21 -11.64 1.03
CA ALA A 126 3.06 -12.06 1.83
C ALA A 126 3.20 -13.52 2.28
N GLY A 127 3.65 -14.41 1.39
CA GLY A 127 3.92 -15.80 1.73
C GLY A 127 5.03 -15.96 2.78
N ALA A 128 6.07 -15.14 2.69
CA ALA A 128 7.16 -15.15 3.70
C ALA A 128 6.67 -14.62 5.06
N ASP A 129 5.79 -13.62 5.07
CA ASP A 129 5.19 -13.07 6.28
C ASP A 129 4.29 -14.11 6.96
N GLU A 130 3.37 -14.72 6.22
CA GLU A 130 2.50 -15.79 6.73
C GLU A 130 3.30 -17.02 7.21
N PHE A 131 4.39 -17.36 6.52
CA PHE A 131 5.31 -18.40 6.97
C PHE A 131 5.99 -18.02 8.29
N HIS A 132 6.42 -16.78 8.46
CA HIS A 132 6.97 -16.27 9.71
C HIS A 132 5.97 -16.36 10.86
N GLN A 133 4.69 -16.03 10.60
CA GLN A 133 3.62 -16.10 11.61
C GLN A 133 3.37 -17.51 12.16
N LEU A 134 3.74 -18.58 11.45
CA LEU A 134 3.65 -19.95 11.96
C LEU A 134 4.56 -20.19 13.17
N PHE A 135 5.60 -19.37 13.36
CA PHE A 135 6.54 -19.47 14.48
C PHE A 135 6.23 -18.51 15.63
N VAL A 136 5.17 -17.70 15.49
CA VAL A 136 4.76 -16.71 16.50
C VAL A 136 3.66 -17.29 17.36
N PRO A 137 3.78 -17.29 18.71
CA PRO A 137 2.77 -17.83 19.61
C PRO A 137 1.39 -17.16 19.41
N GLY A 138 0.34 -17.96 19.35
CA GLY A 138 -1.03 -17.44 19.18
C GLY A 138 -1.38 -16.93 17.79
N ARG A 139 -0.49 -17.13 16.79
CA ARG A 139 -0.74 -16.82 15.37
C ARG A 139 -0.88 -18.08 14.53
N TYR A 140 -1.63 -17.98 13.46
CA TYR A 140 -1.83 -19.05 12.48
C TYR A 140 -1.62 -18.47 11.09
N GLY A 141 -0.62 -18.97 10.37
CA GLY A 141 -0.41 -18.62 8.97
C GLY A 141 -1.56 -19.18 8.10
N CYS A 142 -2.14 -18.34 7.25
CA CYS A 142 -3.27 -18.71 6.40
C CYS A 142 -3.04 -18.31 4.95
N PHE A 143 -3.13 -19.26 4.03
CA PHE A 143 -2.99 -18.98 2.58
C PHE A 143 -4.02 -17.95 2.07
N ALA A 144 -5.21 -17.90 2.66
CA ALA A 144 -6.22 -16.90 2.32
C ALA A 144 -5.72 -15.46 2.60
N ASP A 145 -4.88 -15.27 3.62
CA ASP A 145 -4.31 -13.97 3.95
C ASP A 145 -3.19 -13.61 2.97
N VAL A 146 -2.38 -14.57 2.49
CA VAL A 146 -1.45 -14.36 1.36
C VAL A 146 -2.18 -13.83 0.11
N VAL A 147 -3.34 -14.41 -0.20
CA VAL A 147 -4.16 -13.96 -1.34
C VAL A 147 -4.71 -12.56 -1.11
N LEU A 148 -5.23 -12.27 0.08
CA LEU A 148 -5.76 -10.96 0.45
C LEU A 148 -4.69 -9.87 0.32
N ASP A 149 -3.51 -10.12 0.87
CA ASP A 149 -2.37 -9.20 0.84
C ASP A 149 -1.85 -8.98 -0.59
N THR A 150 -1.81 -10.04 -1.39
CA THR A 150 -1.49 -9.93 -2.82
C THR A 150 -2.52 -9.08 -3.55
N CYS A 151 -3.80 -9.22 -3.24
CA CYS A 151 -4.85 -8.35 -3.78
C CYS A 151 -4.66 -6.89 -3.34
N GLY A 152 -4.23 -6.65 -2.10
CA GLY A 152 -3.83 -5.32 -1.63
C GLY A 152 -2.75 -4.72 -2.51
N GLY A 153 -1.64 -5.45 -2.73
CA GLY A 153 -0.56 -4.99 -3.60
C GLY A 153 -0.99 -4.72 -5.05
N ALA A 154 -1.83 -5.59 -5.61
CA ALA A 154 -2.41 -5.39 -6.94
C ALA A 154 -3.32 -4.15 -6.99
N PHE A 155 -4.09 -3.89 -5.94
CA PHE A 155 -4.89 -2.67 -5.79
C PHE A 155 -4.02 -1.41 -5.78
N GLY A 156 -2.93 -1.38 -5.01
CA GLY A 156 -1.97 -0.27 -5.01
C GLY A 156 -1.41 0.01 -6.41
N LEU A 157 -1.09 -1.04 -7.16
CA LEU A 157 -0.66 -0.93 -8.57
C LEU A 157 -1.75 -0.35 -9.48
N LEU A 158 -3.00 -0.77 -9.31
CA LEU A 158 -4.13 -0.23 -10.09
C LEU A 158 -4.27 1.26 -9.84
N VAL A 159 -4.18 1.70 -8.59
CA VAL A 159 -4.21 3.13 -8.21
C VAL A 159 -3.09 3.89 -8.93
N CYS A 160 -1.85 3.39 -8.89
CA CYS A 160 -0.71 3.99 -9.60
C CYS A 160 -0.98 4.10 -11.11
N GLY A 161 -1.50 3.03 -11.72
CA GLY A 161 -1.84 3.02 -13.14
C GLY A 161 -2.92 4.03 -13.53
N CYS A 162 -3.94 4.18 -12.70
CA CYS A 162 -5.01 5.17 -12.90
C CYS A 162 -4.48 6.60 -12.77
N VAL A 163 -3.72 6.88 -11.71
CA VAL A 163 -3.12 8.21 -11.48
C VAL A 163 -2.20 8.59 -12.66
N GLU A 164 -1.33 7.69 -13.09
CA GLU A 164 -0.44 7.95 -14.24
C GLU A 164 -1.24 8.24 -15.52
N LYS A 165 -2.32 7.48 -15.78
CA LYS A 165 -3.19 7.71 -16.96
C LYS A 165 -3.85 9.09 -16.91
N ILE A 166 -4.35 9.50 -15.72
CA ILE A 166 -4.96 10.81 -15.53
C ILE A 166 -3.93 11.94 -15.77
N VAL A 167 -2.74 11.81 -15.17
CA VAL A 167 -1.66 12.80 -15.31
C VAL A 167 -1.21 12.95 -16.77
N ARG A 168 -1.06 11.82 -17.49
CA ARG A 168 -0.70 11.83 -18.91
C ARG A 168 -1.77 12.53 -19.78
N ARG A 169 -3.05 12.22 -19.53
CA ARG A 169 -4.16 12.86 -20.24
C ARG A 169 -4.22 14.37 -20.00
N ARG A 170 -4.00 14.83 -18.75
CA ARG A 170 -3.95 16.26 -18.42
C ARG A 170 -2.79 16.97 -19.10
N LYS A 171 -1.59 16.35 -19.13
CA LYS A 171 -0.42 16.91 -19.82
C LYS A 171 -0.64 17.02 -21.34
N GLN A 172 -1.30 16.03 -21.94
CA GLN A 172 -1.60 16.07 -23.36
C GLN A 172 -2.57 17.21 -23.69
N LYS A 173 -3.68 17.32 -22.96
CA LYS A 173 -4.65 18.42 -23.15
C LYS A 173 -4.03 19.81 -23.00
N ARG A 174 -3.06 19.98 -22.10
CA ARG A 174 -2.34 21.26 -21.97
C ARG A 174 -1.50 21.57 -23.20
N LYS A 175 -0.77 20.59 -23.72
CA LYS A 175 0.04 20.74 -24.94
C LYS A 175 -0.81 21.07 -26.17
N ASP A 176 -1.99 20.44 -26.28
CA ASP A 176 -2.91 20.67 -27.39
C ASP A 176 -3.47 22.10 -27.34
N LYS A 177 -3.86 22.60 -26.14
CA LYS A 177 -4.26 23.99 -25.95
C LYS A 177 -3.15 25.03 -26.23
N GLU A 178 -1.91 24.72 -25.81
CA GLU A 178 -0.76 25.61 -26.09
C GLU A 178 -0.50 25.70 -27.59
N LYS A 179 -0.69 24.64 -28.36
CA LYS A 179 -0.57 24.67 -29.81
C LYS A 179 -1.69 25.47 -30.51
N GLU A 180 -2.91 25.36 -29.98
CA GLU A 180 -4.08 26.09 -30.52
C GLU A 180 -4.00 27.60 -30.33
N ILE A 181 -3.31 28.07 -29.26
CA ILE A 181 -3.08 29.48 -28.98
C ILE A 181 -1.94 30.05 -29.84
N THR A 182 -1.06 29.19 -30.36
CA THR A 182 0.14 29.62 -31.11
C THR A 182 -0.07 29.60 -32.64
N LEU A 183 -1.23 29.18 -33.13
CA LEU A 183 -1.70 29.23 -34.51
C LEU A 183 -2.63 30.42 -34.74
#